data_7c3b2d458309eb67b2364f30ed1c4334
#
_entry.id   7c3b2d458309eb67b2364f30ed1c4334
#
_cell.length_a   1.000
_cell.length_b   1.000
_cell.length_c   1.000
_cell.angle_alpha   90.00
_cell.angle_beta   90.00
_cell.angle_gamma   90.00
#
_symmetry.space_group_name_H-M   'P 1'
#
loop_
_entity.id
_entity.type
_entity.pdbx_description
1 polymer ?
#
loop_
_entity_poly.entity_id
_entity_poly.type
_entity_poly.pdbx_seq_one_letter_code
_entity_poly.pdbx_strand_id
1 'polypeptide(L)'
;RTQTSSVQVHVMENQKPPIRIISPGCVYRSDAVDATHSPLFHQIEGLVVDKGITMADLKGTLETLMKKLYGNDCKIRLRPHHFPFTEPSAEVDVMCFNCHGEGCRICKGEGYIELLGAGMVHPKVLEGCGIDSNVYSGFAFGLGLERIVMRRYNISDMRLLFENDVRFLEEFTSAN
;
A
#
# COMPACT_ATOMS: atom_id res chain seq x y z
N ARG A 1 -2.86 17.31 -1.28
CA ARG A 1 -2.10 16.44 -0.36
C ARG A 1 -1.21 15.47 -1.12
N THR A 2 -0.06 15.14 -0.57
CA THR A 2 0.91 14.20 -1.16
C THR A 2 0.69 12.76 -0.72
N GLN A 3 -0.03 12.56 0.39
CA GLN A 3 -0.35 11.26 1.01
C GLN A 3 -1.69 11.35 1.73
N THR A 4 -2.31 10.21 2.03
CA THR A 4 -3.52 10.13 2.85
C THR A 4 -3.21 10.01 4.35
N SER A 5 -1.94 9.98 4.75
CA SER A 5 -1.45 9.80 6.13
C SER A 5 -1.97 10.85 7.13
N SER A 6 -2.29 12.07 6.66
CA SER A 6 -2.89 13.10 7.52
C SER A 6 -4.20 12.66 8.16
N VAL A 7 -4.97 11.80 7.50
CA VAL A 7 -6.21 11.23 8.07
C VAL A 7 -5.89 10.32 9.26
N GLN A 8 -4.79 9.56 9.19
CA GLN A 8 -4.35 8.70 10.31
C GLN A 8 -4.06 9.53 11.56
N VAL A 9 -3.36 10.66 11.40
CA VAL A 9 -3.05 11.58 12.51
C VAL A 9 -4.34 12.14 13.10
N HIS A 10 -5.26 12.67 12.28
CA HIS A 10 -6.53 13.20 12.76
C HIS A 10 -7.37 12.16 13.50
N VAL A 11 -7.36 10.90 13.06
CA VAL A 11 -8.06 9.83 13.78
C VAL A 11 -7.38 9.55 15.13
N MET A 12 -6.06 9.44 15.17
CA MET A 12 -5.31 9.19 16.41
C MET A 12 -5.44 10.33 17.43
N GLU A 13 -5.57 11.58 16.98
CA GLU A 13 -5.83 12.74 17.86
C GLU A 13 -7.23 12.73 18.49
N ASN A 14 -8.21 12.13 17.81
CA ASN A 14 -9.62 12.19 18.19
C ASN A 14 -10.19 10.87 18.72
N GLN A 15 -9.47 9.77 18.59
CA GLN A 15 -9.91 8.44 19.02
C GLN A 15 -8.85 7.76 19.88
N LYS A 16 -9.31 7.05 20.91
CA LYS A 16 -8.43 6.19 21.70
C LYS A 16 -8.31 4.80 21.06
N PRO A 17 -7.16 4.13 21.20
CA PRO A 17 -7.05 2.73 20.78
C PRO A 17 -8.09 1.83 21.48
N PRO A 18 -8.57 0.76 20.81
CA PRO A 18 -8.07 0.23 19.54
C PRO A 18 -8.54 1.03 18.32
N ILE A 19 -7.62 1.29 17.39
CA ILE A 19 -7.88 1.99 16.13
C ILE A 19 -7.62 1.04 14.97
N ARG A 20 -8.56 0.93 14.03
CA ARG A 20 -8.43 0.16 12.80
C ARG A 20 -9.16 0.91 11.69
N ILE A 21 -8.40 1.52 10.79
CA ILE A 21 -8.96 2.33 9.72
C ILE A 21 -8.28 2.07 8.38
N ILE A 22 -9.01 2.36 7.32
CA ILE A 22 -8.46 2.59 5.97
C ILE A 22 -8.78 4.02 5.54
N SER A 23 -7.85 4.64 4.84
CA SER A 23 -7.93 6.03 4.38
C SER A 23 -7.69 6.10 2.88
N PRO A 24 -8.74 5.95 2.05
CA PRO A 24 -8.62 6.14 0.61
C PRO A 24 -8.68 7.61 0.22
N GLY A 25 -8.02 7.98 -0.87
CA GLY A 25 -8.16 9.32 -1.45
C GLY A 25 -7.17 9.65 -2.55
N CYS A 26 -7.49 10.70 -3.29
CA CYS A 26 -6.60 11.30 -4.28
C CYS A 26 -5.39 11.94 -3.62
N VAL A 27 -4.23 11.72 -4.23
CA VAL A 27 -2.95 12.29 -3.84
C VAL A 27 -2.19 12.81 -5.06
N TYR A 28 -1.22 13.69 -4.83
CA TYR A 28 -0.54 14.40 -5.89
C TYR A 28 0.98 14.35 -5.67
N ARG A 29 1.74 14.08 -6.75
CA ARG A 29 3.20 14.12 -6.77
C ARG A 29 3.68 14.85 -8.01
N SER A 30 4.87 15.42 -7.96
CA SER A 30 5.52 16.09 -9.10
C SER A 30 6.19 15.10 -10.07
N ASP A 31 5.57 13.95 -10.29
CA ASP A 31 6.09 12.94 -11.19
C ASP A 31 5.73 13.26 -12.65
N ALA A 32 6.64 12.92 -13.56
CA ALA A 32 6.33 12.94 -14.98
C ALA A 32 5.34 11.83 -15.34
N VAL A 33 4.44 12.13 -16.28
CA VAL A 33 3.45 11.15 -16.76
C VAL A 33 4.14 10.11 -17.63
N ASP A 34 4.05 8.84 -17.24
CA ASP A 34 4.51 7.69 -18.03
C ASP A 34 3.57 6.49 -17.87
N ALA A 35 3.95 5.34 -18.39
CA ALA A 35 3.14 4.11 -18.30
C ALA A 35 2.93 3.60 -16.86
N THR A 36 3.70 4.10 -15.88
CA THR A 36 3.73 3.61 -14.49
C THR A 36 3.56 4.71 -13.44
N HIS A 37 3.59 5.97 -13.85
CA HIS A 37 3.48 7.14 -13.00
C HIS A 37 2.46 8.15 -13.50
N SER A 38 1.73 8.74 -12.56
CA SER A 38 0.83 9.87 -12.80
C SER A 38 1.00 10.90 -11.68
N PRO A 39 0.98 12.20 -11.98
CA PRO A 39 1.02 13.25 -10.96
C PRO A 39 -0.21 13.26 -10.06
N LEU A 40 -1.31 12.68 -10.51
CA LEU A 40 -2.53 12.43 -9.76
C LEU A 40 -2.76 10.93 -9.73
N PHE A 41 -2.95 10.36 -8.54
CA PHE A 41 -3.31 8.96 -8.37
C PHE A 41 -4.08 8.75 -7.06
N HIS A 42 -4.60 7.56 -6.84
CA HIS A 42 -5.34 7.21 -5.63
C HIS A 42 -4.46 6.37 -4.70
N GLN A 43 -4.45 6.76 -3.44
CA GLN A 43 -3.76 6.02 -2.40
C GLN A 43 -4.77 5.47 -1.39
N ILE A 44 -4.53 4.25 -0.92
CA ILE A 44 -5.24 3.66 0.21
C ILE A 44 -4.20 3.38 1.28
N GLU A 45 -4.37 3.98 2.45
CA GLU A 45 -3.55 3.69 3.62
C GLU A 45 -4.36 2.95 4.67
N GLY A 46 -3.72 2.01 5.35
CA GLY A 46 -4.26 1.31 6.50
C GLY A 46 -3.48 1.64 7.76
N LEU A 47 -4.17 1.77 8.89
CA LEU A 47 -3.60 1.97 10.21
C LEU A 47 -4.27 1.03 11.21
N VAL A 48 -3.46 0.36 12.00
CA VAL A 48 -3.89 -0.38 13.20
C VAL A 48 -3.07 0.10 14.38
N VAL A 49 -3.74 0.47 15.47
CA VAL A 49 -3.11 0.79 16.77
C VAL A 49 -3.86 0.07 17.87
N ASP A 50 -3.16 -0.79 18.60
CA ASP A 50 -3.72 -1.53 19.74
C ASP A 50 -2.59 -1.95 20.69
N LYS A 51 -2.90 -2.66 21.76
CA LYS A 51 -1.90 -3.25 22.65
C LYS A 51 -1.21 -4.43 21.99
N GLY A 52 0.13 -4.46 22.06
CA GLY A 52 0.92 -5.60 21.62
C GLY A 52 0.93 -5.86 20.11
N ILE A 53 0.63 -4.88 19.29
CA ILE A 53 0.74 -4.97 17.83
C ILE A 53 2.21 -5.11 17.44
N THR A 54 2.50 -6.03 16.53
CA THR A 54 3.85 -6.42 16.12
C THR A 54 4.05 -6.34 14.60
N MET A 55 5.31 -6.41 14.18
CA MET A 55 5.66 -6.54 12.76
C MET A 55 5.12 -7.85 12.14
N ALA A 56 4.91 -8.89 12.95
CA ALA A 56 4.28 -10.13 12.49
C ALA A 56 2.80 -9.93 12.15
N ASP A 57 2.09 -9.10 12.90
CA ASP A 57 0.69 -8.74 12.61
C ASP A 57 0.58 -7.94 11.30
N LEU A 58 1.50 -6.99 11.09
CA LEU A 58 1.60 -6.27 9.82
C LEU A 58 1.83 -7.24 8.66
N LYS A 59 2.82 -8.12 8.78
CA LYS A 59 3.14 -9.11 7.74
C LYS A 59 1.94 -10.01 7.44
N GLY A 60 1.30 -10.57 8.46
CA GLY A 60 0.12 -11.44 8.32
C GLY A 60 -1.07 -10.72 7.67
N THR A 61 -1.28 -9.45 8.01
CA THR A 61 -2.32 -8.60 7.40
C THR A 61 -2.04 -8.40 5.91
N LEU A 62 -0.81 -8.07 5.55
CA LEU A 62 -0.41 -7.85 4.15
C LEU A 62 -0.43 -9.14 3.34
N GLU A 63 0.01 -10.27 3.90
CA GLU A 63 -0.10 -11.58 3.25
C GLU A 63 -1.55 -11.94 2.94
N THR A 64 -2.45 -11.70 3.90
CA THR A 64 -3.88 -11.94 3.73
C THR A 64 -4.48 -11.04 2.65
N LEU A 65 -4.11 -9.76 2.65
CA LEU A 65 -4.55 -8.80 1.63
C LEU A 65 -4.09 -9.24 0.24
N MET A 66 -2.80 -9.59 0.09
CA MET A 66 -2.24 -9.99 -1.20
C MET A 66 -2.84 -11.29 -1.73
N LYS A 67 -3.09 -12.26 -0.85
CA LYS A 67 -3.77 -13.51 -1.23
C LYS A 67 -5.21 -13.26 -1.71
N LYS A 68 -5.92 -12.33 -1.07
CA LYS A 68 -7.29 -11.97 -1.50
C LYS A 68 -7.31 -11.20 -2.82
N LEU A 69 -6.28 -10.40 -3.11
CA LEU A 69 -6.19 -9.62 -4.35
C LEU A 69 -5.69 -10.43 -5.53
N TYR A 70 -4.72 -11.33 -5.32
CA TYR A 70 -3.94 -11.97 -6.38
C TYR A 70 -3.93 -13.51 -6.33
N GLY A 71 -4.67 -14.11 -5.41
CA GLY A 71 -4.77 -15.57 -5.26
C GLY A 71 -3.87 -16.13 -4.17
N ASN A 72 -4.19 -17.37 -3.74
CA ASN A 72 -3.57 -18.00 -2.57
C ASN A 72 -2.07 -18.26 -2.71
N ASP A 73 -1.56 -18.39 -3.91
CA ASP A 73 -0.13 -18.65 -4.18
C ASP A 73 0.72 -17.37 -4.15
N CYS A 74 0.09 -16.19 -4.00
CA CYS A 74 0.79 -14.92 -3.93
C CYS A 74 1.65 -14.87 -2.66
N LYS A 75 2.94 -14.63 -2.85
CA LYS A 75 3.93 -14.46 -1.77
C LYS A 75 4.37 -13.01 -1.70
N ILE A 76 4.69 -12.54 -0.50
CA ILE A 76 5.28 -11.22 -0.26
C ILE A 76 6.71 -11.35 0.28
N ARG A 77 7.50 -10.31 0.04
CA ARG A 77 8.83 -10.11 0.59
C ARG A 77 8.89 -8.72 1.20
N LEU A 78 9.36 -8.60 2.44
CA LEU A 78 9.62 -7.31 3.08
C LEU A 78 11.10 -6.98 2.92
N ARG A 79 11.40 -5.82 2.34
CA ARG A 79 12.75 -5.27 2.26
C ARG A 79 12.89 -4.11 3.23
N PRO A 80 13.93 -4.06 4.09
CA PRO A 80 14.18 -2.92 4.96
C PRO A 80 14.21 -1.61 4.16
N HIS A 81 13.54 -0.60 4.68
CA HIS A 81 13.49 0.73 4.11
C HIS A 81 13.44 1.77 5.23
N HIS A 82 13.51 3.04 4.90
CA HIS A 82 13.36 4.13 5.88
C HIS A 82 12.21 5.06 5.49
N PHE A 83 11.26 5.20 6.41
CA PHE A 83 10.27 6.27 6.38
C PHE A 83 10.32 7.03 7.72
N PRO A 84 10.19 8.37 7.72
CA PRO A 84 10.37 9.16 8.95
C PRO A 84 9.29 8.95 10.00
N PHE A 85 8.16 8.35 9.63
CA PHE A 85 6.98 8.14 10.48
C PHE A 85 6.75 6.68 10.87
N THR A 86 7.63 5.75 10.45
CA THR A 86 7.60 4.34 10.83
C THR A 86 8.98 3.82 11.23
N GLU A 87 9.03 2.90 12.23
CA GLU A 87 10.25 2.23 12.66
C GLU A 87 9.90 0.90 13.37
N PRO A 88 10.32 -0.27 12.84
CA PRO A 88 10.99 -0.45 11.55
C PRO A 88 10.07 -0.18 10.35
N SER A 89 10.71 0.18 9.24
CA SER A 89 10.03 0.42 7.97
C SER A 89 10.43 -0.63 6.93
N ALA A 90 9.52 -0.93 6.03
CA ALA A 90 9.77 -1.87 4.93
C ALA A 90 9.05 -1.45 3.65
N GLU A 91 9.68 -1.70 2.53
CA GLU A 91 9.00 -1.86 1.26
C GLU A 91 8.50 -3.29 1.13
N VAL A 92 7.33 -3.44 0.56
CA VAL A 92 6.67 -4.73 0.39
C VAL A 92 6.60 -5.06 -1.09
N ASP A 93 7.32 -6.10 -1.45
CA ASP A 93 7.30 -6.64 -2.80
C ASP A 93 6.35 -7.82 -2.85
N VAL A 94 5.67 -7.97 -3.97
CA VAL A 94 4.85 -9.15 -4.27
C VAL A 94 5.51 -9.99 -5.35
N MET A 95 5.33 -11.29 -5.27
CA MET A 95 5.78 -12.23 -6.28
C MET A 95 5.27 -11.82 -7.67
N CYS A 96 6.16 -11.82 -8.64
CA CYS A 96 5.82 -11.46 -10.02
C CYS A 96 4.80 -12.45 -10.60
N PHE A 97 3.69 -11.93 -11.06
CA PHE A 97 2.58 -12.73 -11.62
C PHE A 97 2.94 -13.40 -12.94
N ASN A 98 3.90 -12.85 -13.67
CA ASN A 98 4.28 -13.37 -14.98
C ASN A 98 5.27 -14.54 -14.90
N CYS A 99 6.20 -14.51 -13.94
CA CYS A 99 7.24 -15.55 -13.82
C CYS A 99 7.17 -16.32 -12.50
N HIS A 100 6.20 -16.04 -11.65
CA HIS A 100 5.99 -16.73 -10.37
C HIS A 100 7.24 -16.85 -9.49
N GLY A 101 8.11 -15.83 -9.54
CA GLY A 101 9.32 -15.74 -8.74
C GLY A 101 10.61 -16.15 -9.47
N GLU A 102 10.53 -16.68 -10.69
CA GLU A 102 11.72 -17.15 -11.44
C GLU A 102 12.58 -16.00 -12.03
N GLY A 103 11.99 -14.82 -12.17
CA GLY A 103 12.63 -13.67 -12.79
C GLY A 103 12.28 -13.56 -14.29
N CYS A 104 11.84 -12.37 -14.71
CA CYS A 104 11.51 -12.10 -16.11
C CYS A 104 11.75 -10.62 -16.45
N ARG A 105 11.47 -10.23 -17.70
CA ARG A 105 11.62 -8.85 -18.16
C ARG A 105 10.73 -7.87 -17.38
N ILE A 106 9.53 -8.27 -16.93
CA ILE A 106 8.60 -7.41 -16.19
C ILE A 106 9.15 -7.07 -14.81
N CYS A 107 9.67 -8.05 -14.10
CA CYS A 107 10.29 -7.85 -12.79
C CYS A 107 11.81 -7.60 -12.87
N LYS A 108 12.34 -7.37 -14.07
CA LYS A 108 13.76 -7.11 -14.32
C LYS A 108 14.70 -8.18 -13.75
N GLY A 109 14.27 -9.43 -13.75
CA GLY A 109 15.03 -10.57 -13.22
C GLY A 109 14.85 -10.84 -11.72
N GLU A 110 14.21 -9.94 -10.97
CA GLU A 110 14.09 -10.03 -9.49
C GLU A 110 13.10 -11.09 -8.98
N GLY A 111 12.17 -11.54 -9.82
CA GLY A 111 11.07 -12.43 -9.42
C GLY A 111 9.99 -11.76 -8.57
N TYR A 112 10.22 -10.53 -8.10
CA TYR A 112 9.32 -9.74 -7.27
C TYR A 112 9.17 -8.32 -7.81
N ILE A 113 8.06 -7.66 -7.47
CA ILE A 113 7.75 -6.29 -7.88
C ILE A 113 7.31 -5.50 -6.64
N GLU A 114 7.91 -4.37 -6.41
CA GLU A 114 7.53 -3.43 -5.36
C GLU A 114 6.08 -2.98 -5.53
N LEU A 115 5.30 -3.04 -4.45
CA LEU A 115 3.90 -2.68 -4.47
C LEU A 115 3.56 -1.55 -3.51
N LEU A 116 4.07 -1.59 -2.28
CA LEU A 116 3.66 -0.67 -1.22
C LEU A 116 4.76 -0.46 -0.15
N GLY A 117 4.65 0.64 0.58
CA GLY A 117 5.42 0.90 1.78
C GLY A 117 4.63 0.57 3.05
N ALA A 118 5.30 0.05 4.07
CA ALA A 118 4.70 -0.31 5.35
C ALA A 118 5.70 -0.18 6.51
N GLY A 119 5.21 -0.19 7.74
CA GLY A 119 6.07 -0.21 8.92
C GLY A 119 5.29 -0.10 10.22
N MET A 120 6.01 -0.26 11.33
CA MET A 120 5.46 0.03 12.65
C MET A 120 5.39 1.54 12.84
N VAL A 121 4.28 2.03 13.38
CA VAL A 121 4.12 3.48 13.64
C VAL A 121 5.20 3.92 14.62
N HIS A 122 5.94 4.97 14.25
CA HIS A 122 7.01 5.48 15.08
C HIS A 122 6.47 5.96 16.43
N PRO A 123 7.10 5.62 17.59
CA PRO A 123 6.61 6.01 18.92
C PRO A 123 6.30 7.51 19.05
N LYS A 124 7.14 8.37 18.48
CA LYS A 124 6.91 9.83 18.49
C LYS A 124 5.65 10.27 17.77
N VAL A 125 5.18 9.50 16.79
CA VAL A 125 3.92 9.78 16.10
C VAL A 125 2.74 9.45 17.02
N LEU A 126 2.78 8.32 17.74
CA LEU A 126 1.77 7.97 18.73
C LEU A 126 1.71 9.01 19.85
N GLU A 127 2.87 9.36 20.41
CA GLU A 127 3.01 10.36 21.49
C GLU A 127 2.50 11.74 21.05
N GLY A 128 2.84 12.15 19.82
CA GLY A 128 2.36 13.41 19.23
C GLY A 128 0.84 13.47 19.10
N CYS A 129 0.17 12.32 19.00
CA CYS A 129 -1.29 12.18 19.00
C CYS A 129 -1.88 11.90 20.40
N GLY A 130 -1.09 11.98 21.46
CA GLY A 130 -1.54 11.73 22.84
C GLY A 130 -1.78 10.26 23.19
N ILE A 131 -1.20 9.33 22.43
CA ILE A 131 -1.26 7.88 22.64
C ILE A 131 0.04 7.42 23.31
N ASP A 132 -0.06 6.75 24.47
CA ASP A 132 1.09 6.25 25.21
C ASP A 132 1.78 5.10 24.45
N SER A 133 2.98 5.36 23.93
CA SER A 133 3.78 4.40 23.17
C SER A 133 4.35 3.25 23.99
N ASN A 134 4.33 3.35 25.34
CA ASN A 134 4.71 2.24 26.22
C ASN A 134 3.58 1.22 26.39
N VAL A 135 2.33 1.60 26.10
CA VAL A 135 1.14 0.75 26.22
C VAL A 135 0.65 0.26 24.86
N TYR A 136 0.74 1.13 23.87
CA TYR A 136 0.19 0.88 22.53
C TYR A 136 1.30 0.87 21.49
N SER A 137 1.13 0.00 20.54
CA SER A 137 1.93 -0.06 19.30
C SER A 137 0.99 -0.11 18.09
N GLY A 138 1.51 0.08 16.90
CA GLY A 138 0.69 0.05 15.71
C GLY A 138 1.52 -0.17 14.46
N PHE A 139 0.84 -0.48 13.38
CA PHE A 139 1.43 -0.50 12.05
C PHE A 139 0.61 0.33 11.06
N ALA A 140 1.28 0.80 10.03
CA ALA A 140 0.66 1.45 8.90
C ALA A 140 1.22 0.89 7.57
N PHE A 141 0.41 0.98 6.52
CA PHE A 141 0.82 0.68 5.16
C PHE A 141 0.10 1.59 4.18
N GLY A 142 0.73 1.86 3.02
CA GLY A 142 0.15 2.70 1.98
C GLY A 142 0.40 2.14 0.60
N LEU A 143 -0.66 1.96 -0.17
CA LEU A 143 -0.62 1.40 -1.53
C LEU A 143 -1.30 2.31 -2.55
N GLY A 144 -0.76 2.34 -3.77
CA GLY A 144 -1.39 3.00 -4.92
C GLY A 144 -2.46 2.12 -5.55
N LEU A 145 -3.69 2.63 -5.64
CA LEU A 145 -4.82 1.87 -6.18
C LEU A 145 -4.62 1.49 -7.64
N GLU A 146 -4.10 2.41 -8.45
CA GLU A 146 -3.84 2.19 -9.87
C GLU A 146 -2.92 1.00 -10.11
N ARG A 147 -1.83 0.88 -9.33
CA ARG A 147 -0.90 -0.26 -9.44
C ARG A 147 -1.58 -1.59 -9.16
N ILE A 148 -2.52 -1.63 -8.22
CA ILE A 148 -3.29 -2.84 -7.92
C ILE A 148 -4.23 -3.18 -9.06
N VAL A 149 -4.98 -2.18 -9.57
CA VAL A 149 -5.93 -2.32 -10.67
C VAL A 149 -5.22 -2.77 -11.94
N MET A 150 -4.14 -2.09 -12.33
CA MET A 150 -3.32 -2.44 -13.47
C MET A 150 -2.88 -3.90 -13.42
N ARG A 151 -2.46 -4.34 -12.24
CA ARG A 151 -1.99 -5.71 -12.05
C ARG A 151 -3.13 -6.72 -12.09
N ARG A 152 -4.26 -6.42 -11.43
CA ARG A 152 -5.42 -7.31 -11.37
C ARG A 152 -6.05 -7.53 -12.73
N TYR A 153 -6.09 -6.49 -13.56
CA TYR A 153 -6.75 -6.50 -14.87
C TYR A 153 -5.77 -6.50 -16.05
N ASN A 154 -4.48 -6.75 -15.77
CA ASN A 154 -3.43 -6.80 -16.80
C ASN A 154 -3.34 -5.55 -17.69
N ILE A 155 -3.54 -4.37 -17.08
CA ILE A 155 -3.44 -3.08 -17.77
C ILE A 155 -1.96 -2.71 -17.84
N SER A 156 -1.44 -2.49 -19.03
CA SER A 156 0.00 -2.25 -19.26
C SER A 156 0.43 -0.80 -19.12
N ASP A 157 -0.51 0.13 -19.14
CA ASP A 157 -0.25 1.57 -19.15
C ASP A 157 -1.22 2.31 -18.24
N MET A 158 -0.69 3.02 -17.23
CA MET A 158 -1.48 3.76 -16.26
C MET A 158 -2.30 4.89 -16.90
N ARG A 159 -1.83 5.47 -17.99
CA ARG A 159 -2.51 6.57 -18.68
C ARG A 159 -3.91 6.19 -19.13
N LEU A 160 -4.13 4.93 -19.52
CA LEU A 160 -5.43 4.41 -19.91
C LEU A 160 -6.51 4.57 -18.84
N LEU A 161 -6.12 4.56 -17.56
CA LEU A 161 -7.05 4.77 -16.44
C LEU A 161 -7.57 6.21 -16.35
N PHE A 162 -6.89 7.18 -16.98
CA PHE A 162 -7.19 8.61 -16.89
C PHE A 162 -7.63 9.25 -18.22
N GLU A 163 -7.43 8.54 -19.34
CA GLU A 163 -7.78 9.05 -20.68
C GLU A 163 -9.29 9.04 -20.97
N ASN A 164 -10.07 8.33 -20.17
CA ASN A 164 -11.53 8.21 -20.30
C ASN A 164 -11.98 7.70 -21.69
N ASP A 165 -11.19 6.80 -22.31
CA ASP A 165 -11.53 6.18 -23.58
C ASP A 165 -12.63 5.12 -23.37
N VAL A 166 -13.78 5.31 -24.01
CA VAL A 166 -14.93 4.41 -23.86
C VAL A 166 -14.59 2.99 -24.30
N ARG A 167 -13.76 2.80 -25.32
CA ARG A 167 -13.35 1.47 -25.80
C ARG A 167 -12.57 0.72 -24.72
N PHE A 168 -11.70 1.41 -24.00
CA PHE A 168 -10.98 0.83 -22.86
C PHE A 168 -11.93 0.49 -21.70
N LEU A 169 -12.87 1.38 -21.39
CA LEU A 169 -13.83 1.17 -20.30
C LEU A 169 -14.77 -0.02 -20.59
N GLU A 170 -15.16 -0.22 -21.84
CA GLU A 170 -16.02 -1.34 -22.27
C GLU A 170 -15.35 -2.71 -22.11
N GLU A 171 -14.02 -2.79 -22.03
CA GLU A 171 -13.32 -4.06 -21.75
C GLU A 171 -13.62 -4.62 -20.35
N PHE A 172 -14.12 -3.80 -19.43
CA PHE A 172 -14.34 -4.14 -18.01
C PHE A 172 -15.81 -4.25 -17.61
N THR A 173 -16.73 -4.34 -18.55
CA THR A 173 -18.19 -4.42 -18.27
C THR A 173 -18.61 -5.65 -17.46
N SER A 174 -17.76 -6.69 -17.40
CA SER A 174 -17.96 -7.93 -16.62
C SER A 174 -16.89 -8.14 -15.53
N ALA A 175 -16.20 -7.09 -15.12
CA ALA A 175 -15.17 -7.19 -14.08
C ALA A 175 -15.85 -7.45 -12.72
N ASN A 176 -15.84 -8.70 -12.28
CA ASN A 176 -16.26 -9.17 -10.96
C ASN A 176 -15.07 -9.42 -10.05
#